data_c867c977087535c94ea9c57428dbb04d
#
_entry.id   c867c977087535c94ea9c57428dbb04d
#
_cell.length_a   1.000
_cell.length_b   1.000
_cell.length_c   1.000
_cell.angle_alpha   90.00
_cell.angle_beta   90.00
_cell.angle_gamma   90.00
#
_symmetry.space_group_name_H-M   'P 1'
#
loop_
_entity.id
_entity.type
_entity.pdbx_description
1 polymer ?
#
loop_
_entity_poly.entity_id
_entity_poly.type
_entity_poly.pdbx_seq_one_letter_code
_entity_poly.pdbx_strand_id
1 'polypeptide(L)'
;MAPSDRTQFAPNSAAARDIAYYLHPFTNPKVHEENGPFIVNEGKGIYVYDDQGKEYIEGMAGLWCTSLGFGEERLAKVAYEQMLRLPYIQGFTHRSNEVAIDLAEKLIK
;
A
#
# COMPACT_ATOMS: atom_id res chain seq x y z
N MET A 1 -3.72 23.91 27.97
CA MET A 1 -2.99 23.13 26.96
C MET A 1 -2.75 24.07 25.76
N ALA A 2 -1.52 24.49 25.52
CA ALA A 2 -1.21 25.34 24.37
C ALA A 2 -1.51 24.53 23.08
N PRO A 3 -2.06 25.13 22.02
CA PRO A 3 -2.20 24.46 20.75
C PRO A 3 -0.80 24.05 20.27
N SER A 4 -0.62 22.76 19.98
CA SER A 4 0.61 22.28 19.35
C SER A 4 0.82 23.13 18.10
N ASP A 5 1.99 23.73 17.98
CA ASP A 5 2.37 24.51 16.83
C ASP A 5 2.40 23.57 15.61
N ARG A 6 1.29 23.53 14.85
CA ARG A 6 1.15 22.71 13.65
C ARG A 6 1.98 23.22 12.47
N THR A 7 2.93 24.13 12.75
CA THR A 7 3.74 24.82 11.73
C THR A 7 5.02 24.07 11.34
N GLN A 8 5.29 22.90 11.96
CA GLN A 8 6.52 22.15 11.70
C GLN A 8 6.63 21.66 10.25
N PHE A 9 5.50 21.40 9.59
CA PHE A 9 5.46 20.93 8.20
C PHE A 9 4.89 21.99 7.28
N ALA A 10 5.44 22.10 6.07
CA ALA A 10 4.97 23.09 5.09
C ALA A 10 3.45 22.94 4.85
N PRO A 11 2.68 24.05 4.80
CA PRO A 11 1.24 24.00 4.55
C PRO A 11 0.91 23.21 3.28
N ASN A 12 -0.12 22.36 3.34
CA ASN A 12 -0.55 21.45 2.26
C ASN A 12 0.50 20.42 1.79
N SER A 13 1.63 20.28 2.49
CA SER A 13 2.54 19.16 2.23
C SER A 13 1.86 17.82 2.47
N ALA A 14 2.42 16.74 1.93
CA ALA A 14 1.93 15.40 2.18
C ALA A 14 1.92 15.07 3.69
N ALA A 15 2.97 15.45 4.41
CA ALA A 15 3.07 15.27 5.86
C ALA A 15 1.98 16.04 6.63
N ALA A 16 1.73 17.31 6.28
CA ALA A 16 0.68 18.09 6.93
C ALA A 16 -0.72 17.52 6.69
N ARG A 17 -0.99 17.02 5.49
CA ARG A 17 -2.27 16.36 5.15
C ARG A 17 -2.43 15.00 5.80
N ASP A 18 -1.36 14.24 5.89
CA ASP A 18 -1.35 12.96 6.59
C ASP A 18 -1.75 13.13 8.06
N ILE A 19 -1.07 14.00 8.79
CA ILE A 19 -1.39 14.32 10.19
C ILE A 19 -2.83 14.81 10.36
N ALA A 20 -3.35 15.57 9.40
CA ALA A 20 -4.67 16.17 9.51
C ALA A 20 -5.82 15.18 9.22
N TYR A 21 -5.61 14.20 8.35
CA TYR A 21 -6.70 13.42 7.77
C TYR A 21 -6.54 11.90 7.84
N TYR A 22 -5.35 11.38 8.16
CA TYR A 22 -5.08 9.95 8.11
C TYR A 22 -4.86 9.37 9.52
N LEU A 23 -5.71 8.43 9.92
CA LEU A 23 -5.55 7.71 11.19
C LEU A 23 -4.72 6.44 10.97
N HIS A 24 -3.49 6.45 11.49
CA HIS A 24 -2.58 5.31 11.38
C HIS A 24 -2.90 4.22 12.43
N PRO A 25 -3.04 2.95 12.01
CA PRO A 25 -3.13 1.83 12.96
C PRO A 25 -1.78 1.63 13.68
N PHE A 26 -1.81 1.06 14.88
CA PHE A 26 -0.63 0.74 15.70
C PHE A 26 0.37 1.91 15.89
N THR A 27 -0.12 3.14 15.83
CA THR A 27 0.71 4.34 15.90
C THR A 27 0.24 5.22 17.05
N ASN A 28 1.18 5.76 17.85
CA ASN A 28 0.86 6.76 18.86
C ASN A 28 0.57 8.12 18.18
N PRO A 29 -0.68 8.64 18.21
CA PRO A 29 -1.05 9.84 17.48
C PRO A 29 -0.22 11.07 17.89
N LYS A 30 0.10 11.21 19.18
CA LYS A 30 0.86 12.34 19.68
C LYS A 30 2.29 12.35 19.14
N VAL A 31 2.95 11.20 19.16
CA VAL A 31 4.31 11.06 18.60
C VAL A 31 4.30 11.25 17.08
N HIS A 32 3.24 10.80 16.42
CA HIS A 32 3.05 11.01 14.98
C HIS A 32 2.87 12.50 14.62
N GLU A 33 2.09 13.24 15.40
CA GLU A 33 1.93 14.69 15.23
C GLU A 33 3.26 15.44 15.43
N GLU A 34 4.12 14.99 16.35
CA GLU A 34 5.42 15.60 16.65
C GLU A 34 6.46 15.28 15.56
N ASN A 35 6.53 14.04 15.07
CA ASN A 35 7.59 13.58 14.17
C ASN A 35 7.19 13.60 12.70
N GLY A 36 5.90 13.57 12.38
CA GLY A 36 5.37 13.41 11.05
C GLY A 36 5.47 11.99 10.50
N PRO A 37 4.90 11.74 9.32
CA PRO A 37 4.94 10.46 8.64
C PRO A 37 6.29 10.21 7.94
N PHE A 38 6.65 8.95 7.81
CA PHE A 38 7.62 8.49 6.82
C PHE A 38 6.88 8.15 5.53
N ILE A 39 6.99 9.02 4.51
CA ILE A 39 6.23 8.91 3.28
C ILE A 39 7.02 8.09 2.26
N VAL A 40 6.47 6.94 1.86
CA VAL A 40 7.02 6.06 0.82
C VAL A 40 6.18 6.21 -0.44
N ASN A 41 6.80 6.61 -1.55
CA ASN A 41 6.12 6.89 -2.81
C ASN A 41 6.38 5.86 -3.90
N GLU A 42 7.49 5.14 -3.84
CA GLU A 42 7.90 4.21 -4.88
C GLU A 42 8.53 2.95 -4.29
N GLY A 43 8.44 1.83 -5.00
CA GLY A 43 9.11 0.58 -4.65
C GLY A 43 9.61 -0.16 -5.87
N LYS A 44 10.82 -0.75 -5.76
CA LYS A 44 11.42 -1.56 -6.83
C LYS A 44 12.27 -2.70 -6.25
N GLY A 45 11.91 -3.94 -6.56
CA GLY A 45 12.57 -5.11 -5.98
C GLY A 45 12.45 -5.11 -4.45
N ILE A 46 13.57 -5.05 -3.74
CA ILE A 46 13.61 -4.99 -2.27
C ILE A 46 13.72 -3.56 -1.72
N TYR A 47 13.72 -2.56 -2.58
CA TYR A 47 13.93 -1.17 -2.21
C TYR A 47 12.62 -0.38 -2.23
N VAL A 48 12.52 0.58 -1.33
CA VAL A 48 11.50 1.62 -1.33
C VAL A 48 12.16 2.99 -1.32
N TYR A 49 11.45 3.99 -1.82
CA TYR A 49 11.92 5.37 -1.95
C TYR A 49 10.96 6.31 -1.27
N ASP A 50 11.50 7.22 -0.45
CA ASP A 50 10.70 8.24 0.21
C ASP A 50 10.27 9.36 -0.77
N ASP A 51 9.55 10.35 -0.27
CA ASP A 51 9.07 11.50 -1.03
C ASP A 51 10.17 12.45 -1.50
N GLN A 52 11.43 12.21 -1.08
CA GLN A 52 12.62 12.93 -1.52
C GLN A 52 13.52 12.08 -2.44
N GLY A 53 13.09 10.84 -2.74
CA GLY A 53 13.83 9.92 -3.59
C GLY A 53 14.96 9.18 -2.89
N LYS A 54 15.05 9.24 -1.57
CA LYS A 54 16.04 8.47 -0.83
C LYS A 54 15.63 7.00 -0.75
N GLU A 55 16.62 6.14 -1.01
CA GLU A 55 16.45 4.68 -1.05
C GLU A 55 16.60 4.03 0.32
N TYR A 56 15.76 3.03 0.58
CA TYR A 56 15.80 2.19 1.78
C TYR A 56 15.55 0.72 1.41
N ILE A 57 16.19 -0.20 2.13
CA ILE A 57 15.86 -1.63 2.05
C ILE A 57 14.59 -1.87 2.86
N GLU A 58 13.56 -2.39 2.22
CA GLU A 58 12.32 -2.78 2.87
C GLU A 58 12.36 -4.28 3.23
N GLY A 59 12.75 -4.59 4.49
CA GLY A 59 12.98 -5.96 4.97
C GLY A 59 11.71 -6.72 5.38
N MET A 60 10.55 -6.08 5.39
CA MET A 60 9.28 -6.72 5.79
C MET A 60 8.41 -7.14 4.61
N ALA A 61 8.87 -6.94 3.37
CA ALA A 61 8.09 -7.23 2.15
C ALA A 61 6.66 -6.62 2.20
N GLY A 62 6.54 -5.34 2.60
CA GLY A 62 5.26 -4.66 2.75
C GLY A 62 4.34 -5.34 3.78
N LEU A 63 4.90 -5.84 4.87
CA LEU A 63 4.25 -6.70 5.85
C LEU A 63 3.76 -8.03 5.22
N TRP A 64 4.71 -8.77 4.63
CA TRP A 64 4.54 -10.11 4.01
C TRP A 64 3.65 -10.14 2.75
N CYS A 65 3.35 -9.00 2.17
CA CYS A 65 2.44 -8.91 1.02
C CYS A 65 3.16 -8.88 -0.33
N THR A 66 4.45 -8.51 -0.37
CA THR A 66 5.22 -8.32 -1.62
C THR A 66 6.43 -9.28 -1.70
N SER A 67 6.19 -10.57 -1.49
CA SER A 67 7.26 -11.59 -1.44
C SER A 67 8.10 -11.70 -2.72
N LEU A 68 7.57 -11.26 -3.88
CA LEU A 68 8.29 -11.18 -5.16
C LEU A 68 9.00 -9.84 -5.36
N GLY A 69 8.91 -8.94 -4.39
CA GLY A 69 9.41 -7.57 -4.47
C GLY A 69 8.39 -6.58 -5.02
N PHE A 70 8.75 -5.31 -4.91
CA PHE A 70 7.96 -4.19 -5.44
C PHE A 70 8.16 -4.06 -6.96
N GLY A 71 7.11 -3.62 -7.66
CA GLY A 71 7.18 -3.35 -9.10
C GLY A 71 7.23 -4.61 -9.97
N GLU A 72 6.64 -5.74 -9.55
CA GLU A 72 6.55 -6.95 -10.36
C GLU A 72 5.55 -6.75 -11.51
N GLU A 73 6.08 -6.42 -12.67
CA GLU A 73 5.32 -6.01 -13.86
C GLU A 73 4.38 -7.10 -14.38
N ARG A 74 4.78 -8.39 -14.27
CA ARG A 74 3.93 -9.50 -14.73
C ARG A 74 2.64 -9.59 -13.93
N LEU A 75 2.72 -9.41 -12.61
CA LEU A 75 1.53 -9.40 -11.75
C LEU A 75 0.66 -8.17 -12.01
N ALA A 76 1.28 -7.00 -12.13
CA ALA A 76 0.57 -5.76 -12.42
C ALA A 76 -0.17 -5.83 -13.76
N LYS A 77 0.46 -6.38 -14.80
CA LYS A 77 -0.14 -6.55 -16.13
C LYS A 77 -1.33 -7.51 -16.10
N VAL A 78 -1.17 -8.67 -15.48
CA VAL A 78 -2.27 -9.65 -15.38
C VAL A 78 -3.45 -9.08 -14.59
N ALA A 79 -3.18 -8.37 -13.49
CA ALA A 79 -4.22 -7.70 -12.70
C ALA A 79 -4.93 -6.62 -13.53
N TYR A 80 -4.19 -5.80 -14.26
CA TYR A 80 -4.74 -4.77 -15.14
C TYR A 80 -5.67 -5.35 -16.21
N GLU A 81 -5.22 -6.38 -16.94
CA GLU A 81 -5.99 -7.03 -17.99
C GLU A 81 -7.27 -7.68 -17.43
N GLN A 82 -7.16 -8.34 -16.28
CA GLN A 82 -8.33 -8.96 -15.62
C GLN A 82 -9.32 -7.91 -15.10
N MET A 83 -8.84 -6.80 -14.55
CA MET A 83 -9.70 -5.70 -14.09
C MET A 83 -10.48 -5.04 -15.23
N LEU A 84 -9.90 -4.94 -16.42
CA LEU A 84 -10.63 -4.46 -17.61
C LEU A 84 -11.69 -5.44 -18.10
N ARG A 85 -11.44 -6.76 -17.96
CA ARG A 85 -12.36 -7.81 -18.42
C ARG A 85 -13.48 -8.06 -17.42
N LEU A 86 -13.14 -8.31 -16.16
CA LEU A 86 -14.06 -8.59 -15.06
C LEU A 86 -13.36 -8.33 -13.72
N PRO A 87 -13.52 -7.14 -13.11
CA PRO A 87 -12.84 -6.78 -11.88
C PRO A 87 -13.36 -7.53 -10.66
N TYR A 88 -14.63 -7.88 -10.66
CA TYR A 88 -15.28 -8.59 -9.56
C TYR A 88 -16.57 -9.27 -10.00
N ILE A 89 -16.83 -10.43 -9.44
CA ILE A 89 -18.12 -11.11 -9.42
C ILE A 89 -18.27 -11.88 -8.12
N GLN A 90 -19.40 -11.77 -7.47
CA GLN A 90 -19.69 -12.55 -6.26
C GLN A 90 -19.93 -14.02 -6.62
N GLY A 91 -19.47 -14.95 -5.76
CA GLY A 91 -19.57 -16.39 -5.95
C GLY A 91 -20.87 -17.05 -5.45
N PHE A 92 -21.89 -16.26 -5.07
CA PHE A 92 -23.15 -16.80 -4.56
C PHE A 92 -24.05 -17.30 -5.69
N THR A 93 -24.98 -18.17 -5.34
CA THR A 93 -26.01 -18.70 -6.28
C THR A 93 -25.42 -19.31 -7.56
N HIS A 94 -24.39 -20.15 -7.38
CA HIS A 94 -23.71 -20.90 -8.46
C HIS A 94 -22.97 -20.04 -9.50
N ARG A 95 -22.65 -18.78 -9.19
CA ARG A 95 -21.81 -17.95 -10.06
C ARG A 95 -20.34 -18.27 -9.83
N SER A 96 -19.56 -18.25 -10.88
CA SER A 96 -18.12 -18.45 -10.84
C SER A 96 -17.43 -17.73 -12.01
N ASN A 97 -16.11 -17.79 -12.06
CA ASN A 97 -15.30 -17.36 -13.19
C ASN A 97 -14.09 -18.27 -13.36
N GLU A 98 -13.56 -18.33 -14.56
CA GLU A 98 -12.45 -19.23 -14.93
C GLU A 98 -11.20 -19.02 -14.09
N VAL A 99 -10.83 -17.77 -13.80
CA VAL A 99 -9.62 -17.44 -13.03
C VAL A 99 -9.70 -18.01 -11.61
N ALA A 100 -10.86 -17.93 -10.97
CA ALA A 100 -11.06 -18.51 -9.64
C ALA A 100 -11.07 -20.05 -9.68
N ILE A 101 -11.62 -20.64 -10.73
CA ILE A 101 -11.61 -22.10 -10.93
C ILE A 101 -10.18 -22.59 -11.13
N ASP A 102 -9.40 -21.94 -11.98
CA ASP A 102 -8.01 -22.28 -12.26
C ASP A 102 -7.13 -22.19 -11.00
N LEU A 103 -7.33 -21.15 -10.18
CA LEU A 103 -6.64 -21.01 -8.90
C LEU A 103 -7.01 -22.15 -7.94
N ALA A 104 -8.30 -22.43 -7.79
CA ALA A 104 -8.78 -23.52 -6.93
C ALA A 104 -8.20 -24.86 -7.34
N GLU A 105 -8.18 -25.17 -8.63
CA GLU A 105 -7.59 -26.40 -9.17
C GLU A 105 -6.10 -26.53 -8.84
N LYS A 106 -5.32 -25.45 -8.99
CA LYS A 106 -3.88 -25.42 -8.65
C LYS A 106 -3.59 -25.59 -7.16
N LEU A 107 -4.50 -25.15 -6.30
CA LEU A 107 -4.32 -25.28 -4.85
C LEU A 107 -4.67 -26.66 -4.32
N ILE A 108 -5.52 -27.41 -5.02
CA ILE A 108 -5.99 -28.74 -4.60
C ILE A 108 -5.12 -29.87 -5.19
N LYS A 109 -4.56 -29.69 -6.37
CA LYS A 109 -3.65 -30.64 -7.03
C LYS A 109 -2.21 -30.50 -6.57
#